data_bc4ca11b115e036b23638fd5a4902d49
#
_entry.id   bc4ca11b115e036b23638fd5a4902d49
#
_cell.length_a   1.000
_cell.length_b   1.000
_cell.length_c   1.000
_cell.angle_alpha   90.00
_cell.angle_beta   90.00
_cell.angle_gamma   90.00
#
_symmetry.space_group_name_H-M   'P 1'
#
loop_
_entity.id
_entity.type
_entity.pdbx_description
1 polymer ?
#
loop_
_entity_poly.entity_id
_entity_poly.type
_entity_poly.pdbx_seq_one_letter_code
_entity_poly.pdbx_strand_id
1 'polypeptide(L)'
;MQGRRTPLIHPQIFNNNEHAPRQQAHPEPPYGDRTESHMRTFFNVQDLGNLHDAIAEALEVKANKFAYQHLGRNKTLLMIFFNNSLRTRLSTQKAAMNLGMNVMVLDVNAGAWKLETERGVIMDGDKSEHLLEAIPVMGSFCDLIGVRSFAGLKDRDYDYAETIVNQFVKYSGRPVFAMETATVHPLQAFADLITIEEHKKVEIISETPLPR
;
A
#
# COMPACT_ATOMS: atom_id res chain seq x y z
N MET A 1 8.82 75.61 -40.52
CA MET A 1 7.98 74.70 -39.76
C MET A 1 8.70 73.35 -39.71
N GLN A 2 9.18 72.99 -38.51
CA GLN A 2 10.09 71.88 -38.31
C GLN A 2 9.27 70.55 -38.12
N GLY A 3 9.49 69.58 -39.03
CA GLY A 3 8.98 68.25 -38.91
C GLY A 3 9.84 67.36 -37.95
N ARG A 4 9.31 66.94 -36.85
CA ARG A 4 9.97 65.99 -35.91
C ARG A 4 9.98 64.60 -36.51
N ARG A 5 11.11 63.93 -36.59
CA ARG A 5 11.32 62.56 -36.96
C ARG A 5 11.11 61.68 -35.66
N THR A 6 10.25 60.74 -35.72
CA THR A 6 10.05 59.68 -34.67
C THR A 6 11.12 58.61 -34.89
N PRO A 7 11.79 58.10 -33.84
CA PRO A 7 12.75 57.01 -33.99
C PRO A 7 12.02 55.65 -34.09
N LEU A 8 12.49 54.83 -35.02
CA LEU A 8 12.10 53.43 -35.20
C LEU A 8 12.59 52.61 -34.02
N ILE A 9 11.65 51.99 -33.32
CA ILE A 9 11.92 51.01 -32.26
C ILE A 9 12.18 49.65 -32.93
N HIS A 10 13.40 49.11 -32.80
CA HIS A 10 13.77 47.76 -33.17
C HIS A 10 13.05 46.76 -32.24
N PRO A 11 12.42 45.69 -32.75
CA PRO A 11 11.93 44.61 -31.90
C PRO A 11 13.11 43.79 -31.40
N GLN A 12 13.38 43.86 -30.10
CA GLN A 12 14.24 42.89 -29.43
C GLN A 12 13.53 41.56 -29.40
N ILE A 13 14.13 40.57 -30.03
CA ILE A 13 13.76 39.17 -29.94
C ILE A 13 14.11 38.72 -28.55
N PHE A 14 13.10 38.59 -27.67
CA PHE A 14 13.25 37.92 -26.37
C PHE A 14 13.40 36.44 -26.63
N ASN A 15 14.60 35.93 -26.42
CA ASN A 15 14.95 34.53 -26.43
C ASN A 15 14.46 33.93 -25.09
N ASN A 16 13.18 33.47 -25.02
CA ASN A 16 12.60 32.79 -23.86
C ASN A 16 12.94 31.30 -23.91
N ASN A 17 14.20 30.98 -23.67
CA ASN A 17 14.61 29.60 -23.41
C ASN A 17 15.56 29.53 -22.20
N GLU A 18 15.05 29.88 -21.04
CA GLU A 18 15.70 29.51 -19.76
C GLU A 18 14.69 29.69 -18.64
N HIS A 19 13.93 28.61 -18.35
CA HIS A 19 13.44 28.27 -17.01
C HIS A 19 12.50 27.07 -17.14
N ALA A 20 13.07 25.90 -17.49
CA ALA A 20 12.44 24.66 -17.09
C ALA A 20 12.61 24.58 -15.55
N PRO A 21 11.55 24.39 -14.77
CA PRO A 21 11.70 24.21 -13.33
C PRO A 21 12.58 22.99 -13.08
N ARG A 22 13.70 23.20 -12.41
CA ARG A 22 14.50 22.09 -11.87
C ARG A 22 13.59 21.26 -10.98
N GLN A 23 13.30 20.03 -11.38
CA GLN A 23 12.72 19.04 -10.50
C GLN A 23 13.62 18.96 -9.26
N GLN A 24 13.14 19.49 -8.15
CA GLN A 24 13.78 19.26 -6.86
C GLN A 24 13.56 17.78 -6.55
N ALA A 25 14.60 16.99 -6.74
CA ALA A 25 14.64 15.64 -6.25
C ALA A 25 14.44 15.72 -4.72
N HIS A 26 13.32 15.18 -4.23
CA HIS A 26 13.14 15.02 -2.79
C HIS A 26 14.33 14.22 -2.25
N PRO A 27 15.00 14.70 -1.18
CA PRO A 27 16.08 13.95 -0.58
C PRO A 27 15.55 12.58 -0.15
N GLU A 28 16.27 11.53 -0.49
CA GLU A 28 15.93 10.19 0.01
C GLU A 28 15.97 10.22 1.55
N PRO A 29 14.95 9.67 2.23
CA PRO A 29 14.91 9.70 3.68
C PRO A 29 16.10 8.91 4.26
N PRO A 30 16.64 9.32 5.43
CA PRO A 30 17.89 8.80 6.01
C PRO A 30 17.76 7.41 6.65
N TYR A 31 16.87 6.56 6.17
CA TYR A 31 16.72 5.21 6.71
C TYR A 31 17.58 4.22 5.93
N GLY A 32 18.76 3.98 6.47
CA GLY A 32 19.72 3.02 5.97
C GLY A 32 19.17 1.59 5.90
N ASP A 33 19.78 0.83 5.00
CA ASP A 33 19.64 -0.60 4.79
C ASP A 33 19.71 -1.39 6.11
N ARG A 34 18.55 -1.86 6.60
CA ARG A 34 18.49 -2.80 7.72
C ARG A 34 18.31 -4.20 7.13
N THR A 35 19.43 -4.84 6.95
CA THR A 35 19.54 -6.27 6.65
C THR A 35 19.13 -7.09 7.86
N GLU A 36 17.84 -7.28 8.08
CA GLU A 36 17.32 -8.32 8.95
C GLU A 36 16.21 -9.08 8.20
N SER A 37 16.30 -10.40 8.25
CA SER A 37 15.50 -11.38 7.51
C SER A 37 14.05 -11.52 8.00
N HIS A 38 13.41 -10.44 8.39
CA HIS A 38 12.00 -10.47 8.77
C HIS A 38 11.14 -10.06 7.57
N MET A 39 10.06 -10.80 7.36
CA MET A 39 9.04 -10.44 6.37
C MET A 39 8.62 -8.99 6.57
N ARG A 40 8.96 -8.12 5.63
CA ARG A 40 8.60 -6.69 5.67
C ARG A 40 7.36 -6.39 4.86
N THR A 41 6.94 -7.34 4.02
CA THR A 41 5.81 -7.19 3.12
C THR A 41 5.02 -8.48 3.04
N PHE A 42 3.70 -8.35 2.85
CA PHE A 42 2.84 -9.44 2.45
C PHE A 42 1.93 -8.95 1.33
N PHE A 43 2.31 -9.22 0.09
CA PHE A 43 1.59 -8.83 -1.12
C PHE A 43 1.03 -10.01 -1.90
N ASN A 44 1.65 -11.16 -1.75
CA ASN A 44 1.20 -12.39 -2.39
C ASN A 44 1.51 -13.59 -1.50
N VAL A 45 0.95 -14.74 -1.84
CA VAL A 45 1.10 -15.95 -1.01
C VAL A 45 2.53 -16.50 -1.02
N GLN A 46 3.35 -16.15 -2.02
CA GLN A 46 4.76 -16.53 -2.06
C GLN A 46 5.58 -15.84 -0.96
N ASP A 47 5.12 -14.69 -0.46
CA ASP A 47 5.77 -13.98 0.65
C ASP A 47 5.69 -14.77 1.97
N LEU A 48 4.80 -15.77 2.07
CA LEU A 48 4.68 -16.65 3.23
C LEU A 48 5.79 -17.72 3.32
N GLY A 49 6.65 -17.85 2.29
CA GLY A 49 7.67 -18.90 2.24
C GLY A 49 7.07 -20.29 2.00
N ASN A 50 7.13 -21.20 2.98
CA ASN A 50 6.51 -22.51 2.83
C ASN A 50 4.98 -22.41 3.02
N LEU A 51 4.25 -22.61 1.93
CA LEU A 51 2.79 -22.47 1.91
C LEU A 51 2.09 -23.53 2.79
N HIS A 52 2.60 -24.77 2.83
CA HIS A 52 2.01 -25.82 3.67
C HIS A 52 2.12 -25.49 5.15
N ASP A 53 3.28 -24.98 5.59
CA ASP A 53 3.50 -24.56 6.98
C ASP A 53 2.59 -23.38 7.32
N ALA A 54 2.49 -22.41 6.43
CA ALA A 54 1.61 -21.24 6.62
C ALA A 54 0.13 -21.63 6.72
N ILE A 55 -0.34 -22.59 5.91
CA ILE A 55 -1.72 -23.10 5.99
C ILE A 55 -1.93 -23.85 7.32
N ALA A 56 -0.98 -24.68 7.74
CA ALA A 56 -1.07 -25.42 9.01
C ALA A 56 -1.16 -24.44 10.19
N GLU A 57 -0.31 -23.42 10.23
CA GLU A 57 -0.33 -22.36 11.24
C GLU A 57 -1.66 -21.59 11.23
N ALA A 58 -2.17 -21.25 10.05
CA ALA A 58 -3.46 -20.56 9.93
C ALA A 58 -4.63 -21.40 10.46
N LEU A 59 -4.62 -22.71 10.23
CA LEU A 59 -5.62 -23.63 10.78
C LEU A 59 -5.51 -23.75 12.30
N GLU A 60 -4.30 -23.73 12.86
CA GLU A 60 -4.08 -23.69 14.30
C GLU A 60 -4.63 -22.40 14.90
N VAL A 61 -4.32 -21.23 14.31
CA VAL A 61 -4.88 -19.93 14.72
C VAL A 61 -6.40 -19.92 14.61
N LYS A 62 -6.95 -20.53 13.55
CA LYS A 62 -8.42 -20.65 13.38
C LYS A 62 -9.05 -21.46 14.49
N ALA A 63 -8.43 -22.56 14.93
CA ALA A 63 -8.91 -23.41 16.01
C ALA A 63 -8.82 -22.70 17.38
N ASN A 64 -7.76 -21.90 17.61
CA ASN A 64 -7.58 -21.14 18.83
C ASN A 64 -7.20 -19.67 18.53
N LYS A 65 -8.21 -18.84 18.32
CA LYS A 65 -8.08 -17.44 17.87
C LYS A 65 -7.29 -16.53 18.82
N PHE A 66 -7.07 -16.95 20.05
CA PHE A 66 -6.44 -16.15 21.09
C PHE A 66 -5.08 -16.71 21.55
N ALA A 67 -4.61 -17.82 20.97
CA ALA A 67 -3.34 -18.44 21.34
C ALA A 67 -2.14 -17.50 21.23
N TYR A 68 -2.18 -16.60 20.26
CA TYR A 68 -1.07 -15.72 19.89
C TYR A 68 -1.23 -14.25 20.35
N GLN A 69 -2.12 -13.99 21.34
CA GLN A 69 -2.32 -12.62 21.86
C GLN A 69 -1.04 -11.95 22.35
N HIS A 70 -0.08 -12.74 22.84
CA HIS A 70 1.20 -12.22 23.32
C HIS A 70 2.04 -11.56 22.20
N LEU A 71 1.86 -11.94 20.93
CA LEU A 71 2.60 -11.37 19.78
C LEU A 71 2.17 -9.94 19.45
N GLY A 72 0.89 -9.65 19.64
CA GLY A 72 0.33 -8.32 19.35
C GLY A 72 0.29 -7.38 20.57
N ARG A 73 0.66 -7.86 21.75
CA ARG A 73 0.58 -7.06 22.98
C ARG A 73 1.45 -5.79 22.86
N ASN A 74 0.84 -4.63 23.15
CA ASN A 74 1.46 -3.31 23.05
C ASN A 74 1.87 -2.91 21.62
N LYS A 75 1.39 -3.60 20.61
CA LYS A 75 1.58 -3.25 19.20
C LYS A 75 0.33 -2.64 18.61
N THR A 76 0.51 -1.79 17.62
CA THR A 76 -0.56 -1.09 16.91
C THR A 76 -0.54 -1.45 15.44
N LEU A 77 -1.68 -1.90 14.91
CA LEU A 77 -1.95 -1.99 13.49
C LEU A 77 -2.57 -0.68 13.01
N LEU A 78 -1.98 -0.06 11.99
CA LEU A 78 -2.60 1.03 11.24
C LEU A 78 -3.20 0.48 9.94
N MET A 79 -4.50 0.65 9.76
CA MET A 79 -5.22 0.28 8.54
C MET A 79 -5.53 1.53 7.73
N ILE A 80 -5.09 1.58 6.49
CA ILE A 80 -5.23 2.74 5.61
C ILE A 80 -6.12 2.38 4.43
N PHE A 81 -7.20 3.14 4.26
CA PHE A 81 -8.21 2.92 3.23
C PHE A 81 -8.24 4.10 2.25
N PHE A 82 -7.77 3.87 1.03
CA PHE A 82 -8.02 4.76 -0.11
C PHE A 82 -9.40 4.48 -0.74
N ASN A 83 -9.93 3.27 -0.51
CA ASN A 83 -11.24 2.83 -0.97
C ASN A 83 -11.99 2.15 0.18
N ASN A 84 -13.26 2.49 0.34
CA ASN A 84 -14.10 1.98 1.41
C ASN A 84 -14.28 0.45 1.34
N SER A 85 -14.38 -0.18 2.51
CA SER A 85 -14.70 -1.60 2.65
C SER A 85 -15.37 -1.88 3.97
N LEU A 86 -16.44 -2.65 3.94
CA LEU A 86 -17.09 -3.16 5.15
C LEU A 86 -16.39 -4.43 5.66
N ARG A 87 -16.27 -5.45 4.79
CA ARG A 87 -15.73 -6.75 5.18
C ARG A 87 -14.28 -6.69 5.58
N THR A 88 -13.42 -6.10 4.75
CA THR A 88 -11.98 -5.97 5.04
C THR A 88 -11.76 -5.19 6.33
N ARG A 89 -12.51 -4.10 6.54
CA ARG A 89 -12.42 -3.30 7.76
C ARG A 89 -12.73 -4.13 9.00
N LEU A 90 -13.86 -4.79 9.04
CA LEU A 90 -14.31 -5.55 10.22
C LEU A 90 -13.45 -6.78 10.47
N SER A 91 -13.11 -7.55 9.42
CA SER A 91 -12.33 -8.78 9.55
C SER A 91 -10.90 -8.51 10.01
N THR A 92 -10.23 -7.51 9.41
CA THR A 92 -8.85 -7.19 9.76
C THR A 92 -8.75 -6.58 11.17
N GLN A 93 -9.67 -5.68 11.54
CA GLN A 93 -9.74 -5.18 12.92
C GLN A 93 -9.94 -6.32 13.92
N LYS A 94 -10.90 -7.22 13.62
CA LYS A 94 -11.17 -8.35 14.52
C LYS A 94 -9.98 -9.29 14.64
N ALA A 95 -9.28 -9.57 13.55
CA ALA A 95 -8.06 -10.38 13.57
C ALA A 95 -6.95 -9.74 14.43
N ALA A 96 -6.70 -8.45 14.26
CA ALA A 96 -5.72 -7.72 15.06
C ALA A 96 -6.07 -7.73 16.56
N MET A 97 -7.34 -7.51 16.91
CA MET A 97 -7.82 -7.59 18.30
C MET A 97 -7.66 -8.99 18.88
N ASN A 98 -7.91 -10.05 18.10
CA ASN A 98 -7.67 -11.43 18.53
C ASN A 98 -6.20 -11.70 18.82
N LEU A 99 -5.28 -11.04 18.10
CA LEU A 99 -3.84 -11.08 18.36
C LEU A 99 -3.38 -10.15 19.47
N GLY A 100 -4.29 -9.42 20.13
CA GLY A 100 -3.96 -8.51 21.24
C GLY A 100 -3.42 -7.15 20.80
N MET A 101 -3.54 -6.79 19.50
CA MET A 101 -3.11 -5.50 18.98
C MET A 101 -4.12 -4.38 19.22
N ASN A 102 -3.61 -3.16 19.36
CA ASN A 102 -4.40 -1.96 19.14
C ASN A 102 -4.63 -1.76 17.64
N VAL A 103 -5.73 -1.08 17.27
CA VAL A 103 -6.05 -0.80 15.87
C VAL A 103 -6.35 0.67 15.68
N MET A 104 -5.69 1.27 14.70
CA MET A 104 -6.00 2.60 14.16
C MET A 104 -6.52 2.44 12.75
N VAL A 105 -7.51 3.23 12.37
CA VAL A 105 -8.08 3.20 11.01
C VAL A 105 -8.08 4.60 10.44
N LEU A 106 -7.51 4.75 9.25
CA LEU A 106 -7.46 5.99 8.51
C LEU A 106 -8.17 5.82 7.16
N ASP A 107 -9.18 6.63 6.93
CA ASP A 107 -9.82 6.78 5.62
C ASP A 107 -9.26 8.03 4.93
N VAL A 108 -8.45 7.83 3.89
CA VAL A 108 -7.67 8.90 3.23
C VAL A 108 -8.58 9.96 2.58
N ASN A 109 -9.74 9.56 2.10
CA ASN A 109 -10.66 10.45 1.39
C ASN A 109 -11.88 10.86 2.24
N ALA A 110 -11.91 10.48 3.52
CA ALA A 110 -13.00 10.82 4.43
C ALA A 110 -12.57 11.95 5.37
N GLY A 111 -13.16 13.12 5.21
CA GLY A 111 -12.92 14.26 6.08
C GLY A 111 -12.14 15.40 5.43
N ALA A 112 -11.65 16.32 6.27
CA ALA A 112 -10.98 17.54 5.82
C ALA A 112 -9.50 17.32 5.43
N TRP A 113 -8.88 16.23 5.87
CA TRP A 113 -7.48 15.96 5.61
C TRP A 113 -7.34 15.13 4.33
N LYS A 114 -6.97 15.81 3.24
CA LYS A 114 -6.80 15.19 1.93
C LYS A 114 -5.31 15.00 1.63
N LEU A 115 -4.95 13.84 1.13
CA LEU A 115 -3.58 13.53 0.72
C LEU A 115 -3.40 13.68 -0.79
N GLU A 116 -2.29 14.30 -1.19
CA GLU A 116 -1.83 14.30 -2.57
C GLU A 116 -1.00 13.04 -2.81
N THR A 117 -1.35 12.29 -3.85
CA THR A 117 -0.73 10.99 -4.17
C THR A 117 0.20 11.06 -5.37
N GLU A 118 0.08 12.08 -6.21
CA GLU A 118 0.87 12.23 -7.43
C GLU A 118 2.20 12.93 -7.13
N ARG A 119 3.28 12.43 -7.72
CA ARG A 119 4.61 13.00 -7.53
C ARG A 119 4.81 14.29 -8.33
N GLY A 120 5.54 15.24 -7.74
CA GLY A 120 5.93 16.46 -8.42
C GLY A 120 4.82 17.50 -8.55
N VAL A 121 3.67 17.29 -7.93
CA VAL A 121 2.58 18.26 -7.87
C VAL A 121 2.95 19.37 -6.90
N ILE A 122 2.70 20.63 -7.31
CA ILE A 122 2.82 21.79 -6.43
C ILE A 122 1.64 21.78 -5.47
N MET A 123 1.91 21.88 -4.16
CA MET A 123 0.90 21.85 -3.10
C MET A 123 0.18 23.20 -2.95
N ASP A 124 -0.46 23.66 -4.03
CA ASP A 124 -1.22 24.93 -4.09
C ASP A 124 -2.76 24.70 -4.22
N GLY A 125 -3.20 23.44 -4.20
CA GLY A 125 -4.59 23.05 -4.31
C GLY A 125 -5.28 22.82 -2.97
N ASP A 126 -6.27 21.92 -2.97
CA ASP A 126 -7.11 21.60 -1.79
C ASP A 126 -6.59 20.43 -0.94
N LYS A 127 -5.39 19.93 -1.26
CA LYS A 127 -4.75 18.84 -0.52
C LYS A 127 -3.96 19.39 0.66
N SER A 128 -4.11 18.75 1.81
CA SER A 128 -3.48 19.21 3.05
C SER A 128 -2.01 18.84 3.15
N GLU A 129 -1.64 17.69 2.58
CA GLU A 129 -0.30 17.11 2.71
C GLU A 129 0.00 16.14 1.57
N HIS A 130 1.27 16.00 1.22
CA HIS A 130 1.69 14.99 0.24
C HIS A 130 1.84 13.62 0.92
N LEU A 131 1.41 12.55 0.23
CA LEU A 131 1.47 11.19 0.74
C LEU A 131 2.88 10.79 1.21
N LEU A 132 3.93 11.21 0.49
CA LEU A 132 5.32 10.90 0.83
C LEU A 132 5.79 11.55 2.16
N GLU A 133 5.18 12.65 2.56
CA GLU A 133 5.44 13.30 3.85
C GLU A 133 4.63 12.63 4.96
N ALA A 134 3.38 12.27 4.67
CA ALA A 134 2.48 11.61 5.61
C ALA A 134 2.93 10.18 5.98
N ILE A 135 3.49 9.41 5.05
CA ILE A 135 3.85 8.00 5.27
C ILE A 135 4.83 7.80 6.44
N PRO A 136 5.99 8.48 6.54
CA PRO A 136 6.88 8.30 7.68
C PRO A 136 6.27 8.75 9.00
N VAL A 137 5.40 9.76 8.98
CA VAL A 137 4.63 10.19 10.15
C VAL A 137 3.69 9.08 10.60
N MET A 138 2.89 8.52 9.69
CA MET A 138 2.01 7.37 9.97
C MET A 138 2.80 6.17 10.51
N GLY A 139 3.96 5.87 9.94
CA GLY A 139 4.86 4.80 10.40
C GLY A 139 5.38 5.01 11.83
N SER A 140 5.49 6.25 12.31
CA SER A 140 5.93 6.53 13.68
C SER A 140 4.91 6.15 14.75
N PHE A 141 3.63 6.04 14.40
CA PHE A 141 2.53 5.75 15.33
C PHE A 141 2.08 4.29 15.34
N CYS A 142 2.69 3.42 14.56
CA CYS A 142 2.27 2.02 14.46
C CYS A 142 3.44 1.05 14.33
N ASP A 143 3.16 -0.24 14.46
CA ASP A 143 4.12 -1.33 14.34
C ASP A 143 3.92 -2.13 13.05
N LEU A 144 2.72 -2.07 12.48
CA LEU A 144 2.31 -2.78 11.27
C LEU A 144 1.33 -1.94 10.47
N ILE A 145 1.43 -1.94 9.16
CA ILE A 145 0.55 -1.18 8.26
C ILE A 145 -0.18 -2.11 7.31
N GLY A 146 -1.50 -1.98 7.25
CA GLY A 146 -2.34 -2.57 6.20
C GLY A 146 -2.82 -1.49 5.24
N VAL A 147 -2.64 -1.69 3.93
CA VAL A 147 -3.03 -0.73 2.90
C VAL A 147 -4.08 -1.33 1.97
N ARG A 148 -5.15 -0.57 1.72
CA ARG A 148 -6.15 -0.86 0.71
C ARG A 148 -6.20 0.28 -0.30
N SER A 149 -5.82 0.00 -1.56
CA SER A 149 -5.76 0.98 -2.63
C SER A 149 -6.03 0.34 -3.97
N PHE A 150 -7.21 0.58 -4.55
CA PHE A 150 -7.59 0.04 -5.85
C PHE A 150 -6.88 0.74 -7.01
N ALA A 151 -6.93 0.10 -8.18
CA ALA A 151 -6.54 0.70 -9.43
C ALA A 151 -7.32 1.99 -9.71
N GLY A 152 -6.61 3.03 -10.12
CA GLY A 152 -7.21 4.30 -10.55
C GLY A 152 -7.90 4.20 -11.91
N LEU A 153 -7.56 3.18 -12.71
CA LEU A 153 -8.05 2.90 -14.07
C LEU A 153 -7.82 4.05 -15.05
N LYS A 154 -6.84 4.89 -14.79
CA LYS A 154 -6.44 6.02 -15.64
C LYS A 154 -5.11 5.78 -16.33
N ASP A 155 -4.16 5.20 -15.63
CA ASP A 155 -2.84 4.86 -16.08
C ASP A 155 -2.54 3.42 -15.68
N ARG A 156 -2.43 2.54 -16.70
CA ARG A 156 -2.20 1.12 -16.50
C ARG A 156 -0.84 0.86 -15.84
N ASP A 157 0.19 1.54 -16.29
CA ASP A 157 1.55 1.30 -15.79
C ASP A 157 1.69 1.76 -14.34
N TYR A 158 1.03 2.86 -13.97
CA TYR A 158 0.92 3.33 -12.59
C TYR A 158 0.21 2.32 -11.69
N ASP A 159 -0.93 1.78 -12.15
CA ASP A 159 -1.71 0.80 -11.40
C ASP A 159 -0.94 -0.52 -11.24
N TYR A 160 -0.34 -1.03 -12.32
CA TYR A 160 0.45 -2.27 -12.29
C TYR A 160 1.76 -2.14 -11.49
N ALA A 161 2.32 -0.94 -11.36
CA ALA A 161 3.47 -0.67 -10.52
C ALA A 161 3.12 -0.67 -9.02
N GLU A 162 1.84 -0.82 -8.64
CA GLU A 162 1.37 -0.77 -7.24
C GLU A 162 1.91 0.45 -6.49
N THR A 163 1.90 1.60 -7.16
CA THR A 163 2.64 2.80 -6.77
C THR A 163 2.32 3.24 -5.34
N ILE A 164 1.04 3.23 -4.96
CA ILE A 164 0.63 3.67 -3.62
C ILE A 164 1.22 2.75 -2.54
N VAL A 165 1.03 1.44 -2.67
CA VAL A 165 1.45 0.47 -1.65
C VAL A 165 2.98 0.42 -1.54
N ASN A 166 3.68 0.47 -2.68
CA ASN A 166 5.14 0.49 -2.71
C ASN A 166 5.75 1.74 -2.05
N GLN A 167 5.04 2.88 -2.04
CA GLN A 167 5.47 4.04 -1.26
C GLN A 167 5.43 3.75 0.25
N PHE A 168 4.40 3.07 0.75
CA PHE A 168 4.36 2.66 2.16
C PHE A 168 5.49 1.70 2.51
N VAL A 169 5.76 0.71 1.66
CA VAL A 169 6.90 -0.22 1.86
C VAL A 169 8.21 0.54 1.96
N LYS A 170 8.42 1.49 1.05
CA LYS A 170 9.69 2.21 0.94
C LYS A 170 9.90 3.22 2.08
N TYR A 171 8.85 3.91 2.52
CA TYR A 171 9.01 5.12 3.34
C TYR A 171 8.45 5.02 4.76
N SER A 172 7.62 4.01 5.09
CA SER A 172 7.03 3.90 6.43
C SER A 172 7.99 3.43 7.51
N GLY A 173 9.04 2.72 7.15
CA GLY A 173 9.93 2.04 8.09
C GLY A 173 9.26 0.91 8.88
N ARG A 174 8.08 0.46 8.46
CA ARG A 174 7.28 -0.59 9.11
C ARG A 174 6.98 -1.75 8.16
N PRO A 175 6.70 -2.95 8.66
CA PRO A 175 6.12 -4.02 7.86
C PRO A 175 4.80 -3.56 7.25
N VAL A 176 4.58 -3.90 5.97
CA VAL A 176 3.38 -3.51 5.22
C VAL A 176 2.73 -4.75 4.62
N PHE A 177 1.40 -4.85 4.73
CA PHE A 177 0.64 -5.86 4.00
C PHE A 177 -0.46 -5.23 3.16
N ALA A 178 -0.70 -5.85 2.00
CA ALA A 178 -1.79 -5.47 1.11
C ALA A 178 -3.11 -6.05 1.64
N MET A 179 -4.08 -5.21 1.95
CA MET A 179 -5.43 -5.68 2.24
C MET A 179 -6.20 -5.99 0.96
N GLU A 180 -6.07 -5.14 -0.03
CA GLU A 180 -6.47 -5.28 -1.43
C GLU A 180 -5.88 -4.10 -2.19
N THR A 181 -5.27 -4.35 -3.35
CA THR A 181 -4.59 -3.32 -4.13
C THR A 181 -5.04 -3.31 -5.59
N ALA A 182 -4.31 -2.63 -6.46
CA ALA A 182 -4.67 -2.54 -7.87
C ALA A 182 -4.67 -3.92 -8.56
N THR A 183 -3.76 -4.81 -8.18
CA THR A 183 -3.59 -6.09 -8.87
C THR A 183 -3.65 -7.32 -7.96
N VAL A 184 -3.58 -7.15 -6.63
CA VAL A 184 -3.49 -8.28 -5.69
C VAL A 184 -4.45 -8.16 -4.51
N HIS A 185 -4.89 -9.32 -4.01
CA HIS A 185 -5.67 -9.45 -2.78
C HIS A 185 -5.15 -10.64 -1.96
N PRO A 186 -3.96 -10.53 -1.34
CA PRO A 186 -3.27 -11.66 -0.71
C PRO A 186 -4.07 -12.29 0.44
N LEU A 187 -4.79 -11.50 1.21
CA LEU A 187 -5.62 -12.01 2.31
C LEU A 187 -6.74 -12.92 1.78
N GLN A 188 -7.38 -12.54 0.68
CA GLN A 188 -8.43 -13.37 0.07
C GLN A 188 -7.82 -14.62 -0.56
N ALA A 189 -6.74 -14.49 -1.33
CA ALA A 189 -6.08 -15.62 -1.94
C ALA A 189 -5.63 -16.66 -0.90
N PHE A 190 -5.10 -16.22 0.23
CA PHE A 190 -4.71 -17.13 1.31
C PHE A 190 -5.92 -17.76 2.02
N ALA A 191 -7.00 -17.00 2.24
CA ALA A 191 -8.24 -17.54 2.79
C ALA A 191 -8.87 -18.61 1.88
N ASP A 192 -8.80 -18.40 0.56
CA ASP A 192 -9.28 -19.39 -0.42
C ASP A 192 -8.45 -20.68 -0.37
N LEU A 193 -7.11 -20.57 -0.25
CA LEU A 193 -6.23 -21.73 -0.08
C LEU A 193 -6.54 -22.52 1.21
N ILE A 194 -6.77 -21.82 2.33
CA ILE A 194 -7.18 -22.47 3.59
C ILE A 194 -8.52 -23.18 3.40
N THR A 195 -9.47 -22.54 2.73
CA THR A 195 -10.79 -23.11 2.46
C THR A 195 -10.70 -24.36 1.59
N ILE A 196 -9.86 -24.34 0.55
CA ILE A 196 -9.59 -25.51 -0.30
C ILE A 196 -8.98 -26.63 0.53
N GLU A 197 -8.00 -26.33 1.39
CA GLU A 197 -7.37 -27.32 2.25
C GLU A 197 -8.37 -28.01 3.20
N GLU A 198 -9.28 -27.24 3.78
CA GLU A 198 -10.32 -27.76 4.69
C GLU A 198 -11.35 -28.65 3.98
N HIS A 199 -11.63 -28.38 2.70
CA HIS A 199 -12.72 -29.04 1.97
C HIS A 199 -12.20 -30.01 0.89
N LYS A 200 -10.87 -30.13 0.71
CA LYS A 200 -10.34 -31.13 -0.22
C LYS A 200 -10.77 -32.52 0.25
N LYS A 201 -11.60 -33.17 -0.55
CA LYS A 201 -11.85 -34.59 -0.41
C LYS A 201 -10.65 -35.31 -0.99
N VAL A 202 -10.02 -36.16 -0.19
CA VAL A 202 -9.09 -37.15 -0.72
C VAL A 202 -9.97 -38.19 -1.42
N GLU A 203 -10.41 -37.94 -2.63
CA GLU A 203 -10.84 -39.03 -3.50
C GLU A 203 -9.58 -39.84 -3.82
N ILE A 204 -9.44 -40.97 -3.14
CA ILE A 204 -8.61 -42.06 -3.66
C ILE A 204 -9.26 -42.38 -5.00
N ILE A 205 -8.67 -41.88 -6.10
CA ILE A 205 -8.99 -42.37 -7.43
C ILE A 205 -8.52 -43.81 -7.39
N SER A 206 -9.44 -44.71 -7.02
CA SER A 206 -9.22 -46.14 -7.26
C SER A 206 -8.98 -46.23 -8.77
N GLU A 207 -7.85 -46.80 -9.15
CA GLU A 207 -7.50 -47.11 -10.53
C GLU A 207 -8.58 -48.00 -11.11
N THR A 208 -9.66 -47.45 -11.57
CA THR A 208 -10.62 -48.15 -12.43
C THR A 208 -10.10 -47.92 -13.84
N PRO A 209 -9.62 -48.97 -14.54
CA PRO A 209 -9.16 -48.81 -15.90
C PRO A 209 -10.31 -48.30 -16.76
N LEU A 210 -10.05 -47.25 -17.55
CA LEU A 210 -10.99 -46.80 -18.56
C LEU A 210 -11.35 -47.96 -19.48
N PRO A 211 -12.62 -48.21 -19.75
CA PRO A 211 -13.04 -49.20 -20.69
C PRO A 211 -12.48 -48.83 -22.08
N ARG A 212 -11.89 -49.82 -22.76
CA ARG A 212 -11.33 -49.70 -24.12
C ARG A 212 -12.42 -49.45 -25.15
#